data_c9390e254129958a12b1fa8208f4d415
#
_entry.id   c9390e254129958a12b1fa8208f4d415
#
_cell.length_a   1.000
_cell.length_b   1.000
_cell.length_c   1.000
_cell.angle_alpha   90.00
_cell.angle_beta   90.00
_cell.angle_gamma   90.00
#
_symmetry.space_group_name_H-M   'P 1'
#
loop_
_entity.id
_entity.type
_entity.pdbx_description
1 polymer ?
#
loop_
_entity_poly.entity_id
_entity_poly.type
_entity_poly.pdbx_seq_one_letter_code
_entity_poly.pdbx_strand_id
1 'polypeptide(L)' 'MKRIVNKMMTRKDYVATAEIINSYADEIKLTVLEDLVNDFIEMFASDNEKFDSDRFWEECFKNTNH' A
#
# COMPACT_ATOMS: atom_id res chain seq x y z
N MET A 1 -22.79 -1.89 -12.03
CA MET A 1 -22.33 -2.25 -11.95
C MET A 1 -21.81 -3.01 -11.47
N LYS A 2 -21.38 -3.47 -11.27
CA LYS A 2 -20.96 -4.15 -10.87
C LYS A 2 -20.02 -4.59 -10.68
N ARG A 3 -19.45 -4.71 -10.29
CA ARG A 3 -18.59 -5.04 -9.96
C ARG A 3 -18.15 -6.05 -9.63
N ILE A 4 -17.42 -6.44 -9.73
CA ILE A 4 -16.92 -7.38 -9.45
C ILE A 4 -16.39 -7.72 -8.38
N VAL A 5 -16.28 -7.81 -7.92
CA VAL A 5 -15.97 -7.89 -7.02
C VAL A 5 -15.55 -8.76 -6.11
N ASN A 6 -15.65 -9.63 -5.79
CA ASN A 6 -15.18 -10.54 -4.85
C ASN A 6 -13.84 -11.08 -5.14
N LYS A 7 -13.12 -10.46 -5.97
CA LYS A 7 -11.79 -10.88 -6.28
C LYS A 7 -10.82 -10.19 -5.35
N MET A 8 -10.01 -10.96 -4.66
CA MET A 8 -8.99 -10.40 -3.79
C MET A 8 -7.89 -9.79 -4.62
N MET A 9 -7.27 -8.76 -4.08
CA MET A 9 -6.12 -8.16 -4.72
C MET A 9 -4.96 -9.15 -4.68
N THR A 10 -4.16 -9.14 -5.72
CA THR A 10 -2.99 -10.01 -5.79
C THR A 10 -1.76 -9.22 -5.38
N ARG A 11 -0.63 -9.92 -5.28
CA ARG A 11 0.63 -9.25 -5.00
C ARG A 11 0.89 -8.12 -5.99
N LYS A 12 0.56 -8.35 -7.23
CA LYS A 12 0.75 -7.35 -8.26
C LYS A 12 -0.02 -6.08 -7.96
N ASP A 13 -1.24 -6.24 -7.48
CA ASP A 13 -2.08 -5.09 -7.12
C ASP A 13 -1.52 -4.34 -5.93
N TYR A 14 -1.00 -5.08 -4.94
CA TYR A 14 -0.41 -4.44 -3.77
C TYR A 14 0.85 -3.66 -4.16
N VAL A 15 1.67 -4.24 -5.01
CA VAL A 15 2.88 -3.57 -5.46
C VAL A 15 2.52 -2.32 -6.26
N ALA A 16 1.51 -2.42 -7.12
CA ALA A 16 1.09 -1.27 -7.91
C ALA A 16 0.58 -0.15 -7.00
N THR A 17 -0.16 -0.51 -5.97
CA THR A 17 -0.66 0.48 -5.01
C THR A 17 0.51 1.14 -4.29
N ALA A 18 1.48 0.34 -3.85
CA ALA A 18 2.64 0.88 -3.16
C ALA A 18 3.44 1.81 -4.06
N GLU A 19 3.55 1.47 -5.33
CA GLU A 19 4.27 2.32 -6.27
C GLU A 19 3.60 3.67 -6.45
N ILE A 20 2.28 3.67 -6.48
CA ILE A 20 1.54 4.92 -6.58
C ILE A 20 1.81 5.77 -5.33
N ILE A 21 1.72 5.16 -4.17
CA ILE A 21 1.98 5.88 -2.92
C ILE A 21 3.40 6.41 -2.92
N ASN A 22 4.34 5.58 -3.34
CA ASN A 22 5.74 5.98 -3.35
C ASN A 22 6.00 7.15 -4.30
N SER A 23 5.22 7.25 -5.35
CA SER A 23 5.40 8.35 -6.30
C SER A 23 5.06 9.70 -5.70
N TYR A 24 4.32 9.72 -4.59
CA TYR A 24 3.98 10.95 -3.91
C TYR A 24 4.76 11.16 -2.61
N ALA A 25 5.67 10.24 -2.32
CA ALA A 25 6.36 10.25 -1.03
C ALA A 25 7.12 11.53 -0.75
N ASP A 26 7.68 12.14 -1.80
CA ASP A 26 8.45 13.36 -1.62
C ASP A 26 7.58 14.58 -1.39
N GLU A 27 6.29 14.46 -1.68
CA GLU A 27 5.38 15.59 -1.58
C GLU A 27 4.50 15.53 -0.37
N ILE A 28 4.58 14.45 0.37
CA ILE A 28 3.76 14.25 1.55
C ILE A 28 4.67 14.20 2.76
N LYS A 29 4.26 14.92 3.82
CA LYS A 29 5.01 14.88 5.05
C LYS A 29 5.18 13.44 5.51
N LEU A 30 6.35 13.07 5.98
CA LEU A 30 6.66 11.70 6.32
C LEU A 30 5.66 11.11 7.33
N THR A 31 5.32 11.88 8.36
CA THR A 31 4.37 11.36 9.36
C THR A 31 3.01 11.09 8.77
N VAL A 32 2.57 11.93 7.83
CA VAL A 32 1.30 11.72 7.15
C VAL A 32 1.38 10.51 6.25
N LEU A 33 2.50 10.37 5.56
CA LEU A 33 2.70 9.22 4.69
C LEU A 33 2.67 7.91 5.47
N GLU A 34 3.31 7.89 6.63
CA GLU A 34 3.32 6.70 7.47
C GLU A 34 1.91 6.34 7.90
N ASP A 35 1.11 7.33 8.28
CA ASP A 35 -0.26 7.07 8.67
C ASP A 35 -1.07 6.53 7.51
N LEU A 36 -0.87 7.09 6.33
CA LEU A 36 -1.58 6.65 5.14
C LEU A 36 -1.24 5.20 4.81
N VAL A 37 0.05 4.88 4.84
CA VAL A 37 0.50 3.52 4.54
C VAL A 37 -0.04 2.53 5.56
N ASN A 38 -0.05 2.91 6.83
CA ASN A 38 -0.59 2.05 7.86
C ASN A 38 -2.08 1.79 7.66
N ASP A 39 -2.83 2.79 7.21
CA ASP A 39 -4.24 2.61 6.95
C ASP A 39 -4.46 1.61 5.82
N PHE A 40 -3.65 1.70 4.77
CA PHE A 40 -3.75 0.74 3.67
C PHE A 40 -3.38 -0.67 4.14
N ILE A 41 -2.35 -0.77 4.99
CA ILE A 41 -1.93 -2.06 5.51
C ILE A 41 -3.06 -2.71 6.30
N GLU A 42 -3.72 -1.94 7.14
CA GLU A 42 -4.83 -2.48 7.92
C GLU A 42 -5.95 -2.98 7.03
N MET A 43 -6.25 -2.21 6.00
CA MET A 43 -7.32 -2.58 5.09
C MET A 43 -6.97 -3.85 4.33
N PHE A 44 -5.76 -3.92 3.80
CA PHE A 44 -5.36 -5.08 3.02
C PHE A 44 -5.20 -6.32 3.87
N ALA A 45 -4.64 -6.17 5.07
CA ALA A 45 -4.45 -7.31 5.97
C ALA A 45 -5.80 -7.87 6.43
N SER A 46 -6.74 -6.98 6.61
CA SER A 46 -8.08 -7.39 7.01
C SER A 46 -8.77 -8.18 5.90
N ASP A 47 -8.48 -7.82 4.65
CA ASP A 47 -9.10 -8.45 3.51
C ASP A 47 -8.39 -9.74 3.10
N ASN A 48 -7.11 -9.83 3.35
CA ASN A 48 -6.31 -10.98 2.92
C ASN A 48 -5.26 -11.30 3.98
N GLU A 49 -5.47 -12.40 4.69
CA GLU A 49 -4.56 -12.76 5.78
C GLU A 49 -3.15 -13.10 5.30
N LYS A 50 -2.98 -13.31 4.00
CA LYS A 50 -1.67 -13.60 3.45
C LYS A 50 -0.97 -12.35 2.93
N PHE A 51 -1.56 -11.20 3.15
CA PHE A 51 -0.96 -9.95 2.74
C PHE A 51 0.35 -9.73 3.48
N ASP A 52 1.39 -9.36 2.74
CA ASP A 52 2.71 -9.15 3.31
C ASP A 52 2.89 -7.67 3.63
N SER A 53 2.62 -7.32 4.87
CA SER A 53 2.70 -5.93 5.31
C SER A 53 4.09 -5.35 5.20
N ASP A 54 5.08 -6.14 5.56
CA ASP A 54 6.47 -5.65 5.55
C ASP A 54 6.91 -5.30 4.14
N ARG A 55 6.54 -6.17 3.19
CA ARG A 55 6.89 -5.94 1.81
C ARG A 55 6.21 -4.69 1.28
N PHE A 56 4.93 -4.53 1.63
CA PHE A 56 4.18 -3.36 1.19
C PHE A 56 4.80 -2.08 1.75
N TRP A 57 5.16 -2.10 3.02
CA TRP A 57 5.80 -0.96 3.65
C TRP A 57 7.08 -0.60 2.91
N GLU A 58 7.91 -1.61 2.65
CA GLU A 58 9.17 -1.38 1.96
C GLU A 58 8.97 -0.77 0.58
N GLU A 59 7.98 -1.27 -0.14
CA GLU A 59 7.73 -0.76 -1.48
C GLU A 59 7.24 0.68 -1.46
N CYS A 60 6.45 1.04 -0.44
CA CYS A 60 5.96 2.41 -0.33
C CYS A 60 7.08 3.41 -0.08
N PHE A 61 8.13 2.98 0.61
CA PHE A 61 9.18 3.89 1.04
C PHE A 61 10.52 3.70 0.32
N LYS A 62 10.56 2.83 -0.66
CA LYS A 62 11.86 2.46 -1.22
C LYS A 62 12.58 3.60 -1.92
N ASN A 63 11.87 4.60 -2.38
CA ASN A 63 12.51 5.73 -3.04
C ASN A 63 12.57 6.98 -2.19
N THR A 64 12.19 6.87 -0.94
CA THR A 64 12.29 8.03 -0.08
C THR A 64 13.73 8.16 0.35
N ASN A 65 14.15 9.39 0.41
CA ASN A 65 15.52 9.64 0.69
C ASN A 65 15.68 10.14 2.07
N HIS A 66 16.10 9.35 2.92
CA HIS A 66 16.33 9.85 4.25
C HIS A 66 17.60 9.37 4.79
#